data_17d0e295fc1a1e11a0536c5898b318b7
#
_entry.id   17d0e295fc1a1e11a0536c5898b318b7
#
_cell.length_a   1.000
_cell.length_b   1.000
_cell.length_c   1.000
_cell.angle_alpha   90.00
_cell.angle_beta   90.00
_cell.angle_gamma   90.00
#
_symmetry.space_group_name_H-M   'P 1'
#
loop_
_entity.id
_entity.type
_entity.pdbx_description
1 polymer ?
#
loop_
_entity_poly.entity_id
_entity_poly.type
_entity_poly.pdbx_seq_one_letter_code
_entity_poly.pdbx_strand_id
1 'polypeptide(L)'
;MRKLSLVLLLLCILFCSCRQQHNKIDRTPRDTQSPGFVYVQGDHFMLDGKAWFPLMLNYKPSIATVNDTLRVIPAHYYQSPSLAHDFQRIADMGFNSIRICLDIIPEEKDFEALYRAIGQMVDTAEQCQLKVMLLIKRPLEDNLILYTEGLLKHLADKRALWAYDFFNEPLYFDEVEQRDKMEAYQIVCSWRDMMNNYAPHQLFTIGFAEPIEVFEWDPTILPVDFVEVHTYHPLRVASEMCWYSNVCTDRPWMIGETALPADNDSVSYEYQRQFLPQSYRLARQYHAAGYGWWEYHECPDGLNFEAQFTGLVNQNNEYKPAVAEISRLSALSIPADDHRVPSNYYNMLGYNNIVLRGKVIDSQSGQGIKDAVVRGWTKDWIGMNTYTDEDGNFTLYSNDFNIHFEVSAPGMNTIKFSRNNIQYHFTNAEAEKIWTFDNLPDQYLEYQSLDYKPFLETDSLTLDFNPSHFNQHKIEGEMGVMEISKLVN
;
A
#
# COMPACT_ATOMS: atom_id res chain seq x y z
N MET A 1 7.22 -48.42 11.19
CA MET A 1 6.56 -47.59 12.20
C MET A 1 7.51 -46.71 13.02
N ARG A 2 8.73 -47.08 13.40
CA ARG A 2 9.66 -46.23 14.17
C ARG A 2 10.29 -45.04 13.38
N LYS A 3 10.38 -45.12 12.05
CA LYS A 3 10.95 -44.02 11.23
C LYS A 3 9.95 -42.88 10.95
N LEU A 4 8.65 -43.18 10.94
CA LEU A 4 7.60 -42.16 10.74
C LEU A 4 7.43 -41.26 11.98
N SER A 5 7.58 -41.85 13.18
CA SER A 5 7.49 -41.11 14.44
C SER A 5 8.66 -40.12 14.65
N LEU A 6 9.83 -40.41 14.06
CA LEU A 6 11.00 -39.52 14.18
C LEU A 6 10.90 -38.28 13.27
N VAL A 7 10.30 -38.45 12.09
CA VAL A 7 10.08 -37.34 11.14
C VAL A 7 8.97 -36.42 11.67
N LEU A 8 7.89 -36.95 12.23
CA LEU A 8 6.87 -36.13 12.89
C LEU A 8 7.41 -35.37 14.11
N LEU A 9 8.32 -36.03 14.89
CA LEU A 9 8.94 -35.37 16.04
C LEU A 9 9.91 -34.27 15.63
N LEU A 10 10.65 -34.43 14.53
CA LEU A 10 11.51 -33.38 13.97
C LEU A 10 10.71 -32.21 13.36
N LEU A 11 9.60 -32.47 12.68
CA LEU A 11 8.68 -31.47 12.23
C LEU A 11 8.04 -30.67 13.39
N CYS A 12 7.61 -31.37 14.46
CA CYS A 12 7.12 -30.72 15.67
C CYS A 12 8.20 -29.86 16.38
N ILE A 13 9.49 -30.25 16.32
CA ILE A 13 10.58 -29.50 16.94
C ILE A 13 10.92 -28.26 16.10
N LEU A 14 10.82 -28.31 14.77
CA LEU A 14 10.97 -27.14 13.90
C LEU A 14 9.79 -26.16 14.07
N PHE A 15 8.56 -26.64 14.25
CA PHE A 15 7.41 -25.80 14.60
C PHE A 15 7.44 -25.24 16.03
N CYS A 16 8.11 -25.92 16.98
CA CYS A 16 8.27 -25.43 18.35
C CYS A 16 9.37 -24.36 18.50
N SER A 17 10.37 -24.30 17.63
CA SER A 17 11.41 -23.27 17.74
C SER A 17 10.91 -21.86 17.38
N CYS A 18 9.92 -21.74 16.52
CA CYS A 18 9.19 -20.46 16.33
C CYS A 18 8.27 -20.12 17.51
N ARG A 19 7.76 -21.09 18.25
CA ARG A 19 6.79 -20.88 19.35
C ARG A 19 7.39 -20.36 20.65
N GLN A 20 8.70 -20.37 20.84
CA GLN A 20 9.34 -19.98 22.11
C GLN A 20 10.02 -18.61 22.11
N GLN A 21 10.02 -17.86 20.97
CA GLN A 21 10.63 -16.53 20.90
C GLN A 21 9.63 -15.37 20.87
N HIS A 22 8.35 -15.58 21.16
CA HIS A 22 7.29 -14.59 21.03
C HIS A 22 7.20 -13.50 22.11
N ASN A 23 8.29 -13.20 22.84
CA ASN A 23 8.29 -12.07 23.76
C ASN A 23 9.17 -10.88 23.36
N LYS A 24 9.76 -10.90 22.19
CA LYS A 24 10.26 -9.76 21.41
C LYS A 24 10.37 -10.28 19.98
N ILE A 25 9.62 -9.70 19.05
CA ILE A 25 9.99 -9.72 17.64
C ILE A 25 11.47 -9.39 17.63
N ASP A 26 12.34 -10.32 17.24
CA ASP A 26 13.78 -10.03 17.15
C ASP A 26 13.99 -9.05 16.00
N ARG A 27 13.79 -7.80 16.34
CA ARG A 27 14.07 -6.63 15.51
C ARG A 27 15.48 -6.14 15.75
N THR A 28 16.40 -7.06 16.08
CA THR A 28 17.82 -6.70 16.19
C THR A 28 18.17 -5.99 14.89
N PRO A 29 18.52 -4.70 14.91
CA PRO A 29 18.96 -4.02 13.71
C PRO A 29 20.07 -4.86 13.12
N ARG A 30 19.92 -5.30 11.88
CA ARG A 30 21.01 -5.98 11.19
C ARG A 30 22.20 -5.05 11.26
N ASP A 31 23.41 -5.57 11.41
CA ASP A 31 24.64 -4.78 11.27
C ASP A 31 24.79 -4.34 9.81
N THR A 32 23.93 -3.40 9.43
CA THR A 32 23.71 -2.92 8.07
C THR A 32 24.53 -1.67 7.76
N GLN A 33 25.46 -1.29 8.64
CA GLN A 33 26.35 -0.15 8.43
C GLN A 33 27.47 -0.43 7.41
N SER A 34 27.27 -1.42 6.55
CA SER A 34 28.19 -1.64 5.42
C SER A 34 28.13 -0.45 4.46
N PRO A 35 29.28 0.14 4.09
CA PRO A 35 29.30 1.31 3.21
C PRO A 35 28.54 1.09 1.90
N GLY A 36 27.73 2.07 1.53
CA GLY A 36 26.94 2.07 0.31
C GLY A 36 25.58 1.33 0.38
N PHE A 37 25.30 0.61 1.48
CA PHE A 37 23.99 0.04 1.72
C PHE A 37 23.10 0.98 2.54
N VAL A 38 21.80 0.97 2.24
CA VAL A 38 20.79 1.69 3.01
C VAL A 38 20.43 0.88 4.25
N TYR A 39 20.29 1.54 5.39
CA TYR A 39 19.86 0.92 6.64
C TYR A 39 18.86 1.78 7.37
N VAL A 40 18.12 1.20 8.32
CA VAL A 40 17.13 1.89 9.16
C VAL A 40 17.79 2.35 10.45
N GLN A 41 17.53 3.60 10.86
CA GLN A 41 17.88 4.14 12.17
C GLN A 41 16.70 4.95 12.72
N GLY A 42 16.02 4.40 13.71
CA GLY A 42 14.78 4.97 14.21
C GLY A 42 13.69 4.95 13.14
N ASP A 43 13.15 6.10 12.84
CA ASP A 43 12.11 6.33 11.83
C ASP A 43 12.65 6.79 10.46
N HIS A 44 13.98 6.65 10.23
CA HIS A 44 14.63 7.16 9.03
C HIS A 44 15.43 6.09 8.30
N PHE A 45 15.55 6.28 6.97
CA PHE A 45 16.56 5.60 6.19
C PHE A 45 17.89 6.37 6.23
N MET A 46 18.97 5.62 6.30
CA MET A 46 20.34 6.13 6.34
C MET A 46 21.15 5.56 5.17
N LEU A 47 22.01 6.39 4.59
CA LEU A 47 22.99 5.99 3.59
C LEU A 47 24.34 6.65 3.91
N ASP A 48 25.40 5.86 4.06
CA ASP A 48 26.74 6.34 4.41
C ASP A 48 26.76 7.29 5.62
N GLY A 49 26.00 6.95 6.66
CA GLY A 49 25.92 7.72 7.92
C GLY A 49 25.09 9.01 7.85
N LYS A 50 24.38 9.25 6.75
CA LYS A 50 23.52 10.42 6.58
C LYS A 50 22.07 9.99 6.39
N ALA A 51 21.15 10.81 6.89
CA ALA A 51 19.74 10.61 6.59
C ALA A 51 19.52 10.67 5.07
N TRP A 52 18.83 9.67 4.55
CA TRP A 52 18.50 9.54 3.14
C TRP A 52 16.99 9.42 2.98
N PHE A 53 16.41 10.26 2.11
CA PHE A 53 15.01 10.24 1.79
C PHE A 53 14.83 9.69 0.37
N PRO A 54 14.31 8.46 0.18
CA PRO A 54 13.99 7.96 -1.15
C PRO A 54 12.87 8.79 -1.77
N LEU A 55 13.22 9.57 -2.79
CA LEU A 55 12.27 10.13 -3.74
C LEU A 55 12.24 9.18 -4.91
N MET A 56 11.18 8.37 -4.99
CA MET A 56 11.13 7.16 -5.78
C MET A 56 10.13 7.28 -6.93
N LEU A 57 10.49 6.71 -8.08
CA LEU A 57 9.59 6.57 -9.21
C LEU A 57 9.39 5.09 -9.54
N ASN A 58 8.14 4.68 -9.67
CA ASN A 58 7.82 3.32 -10.08
C ASN A 58 8.10 3.14 -11.58
N TYR A 59 8.68 2.00 -11.94
CA TYR A 59 9.08 1.67 -13.30
C TYR A 59 8.73 0.22 -13.63
N LYS A 60 8.03 0.01 -14.74
CA LYS A 60 7.66 -1.32 -15.23
C LYS A 60 8.45 -1.66 -16.49
N PRO A 61 9.54 -2.43 -16.40
CA PRO A 61 10.24 -2.93 -17.56
C PRO A 61 9.54 -4.15 -18.16
N SER A 62 9.99 -4.56 -19.35
CA SER A 62 9.67 -5.85 -19.94
C SER A 62 10.89 -6.78 -19.91
N ILE A 63 10.64 -8.08 -20.02
CA ILE A 63 11.68 -9.09 -20.19
C ILE A 63 11.55 -9.67 -21.60
N ALA A 64 12.64 -9.70 -22.33
CA ALA A 64 12.66 -10.22 -23.68
C ALA A 64 13.98 -10.94 -24.01
N THR A 65 13.92 -11.87 -24.94
CA THR A 65 15.13 -12.48 -25.53
C THR A 65 15.64 -11.61 -26.67
N VAL A 66 16.85 -11.06 -26.50
CA VAL A 66 17.53 -10.23 -27.49
C VAL A 66 18.84 -10.91 -27.85
N ASN A 67 19.02 -11.27 -29.14
CA ASN A 67 20.20 -12.01 -29.62
C ASN A 67 20.50 -13.25 -28.75
N ASP A 68 19.52 -14.10 -28.58
CA ASP A 68 19.59 -15.35 -27.79
C ASP A 68 19.94 -15.14 -26.28
N THR A 69 19.84 -13.93 -25.80
CA THR A 69 20.10 -13.59 -24.39
C THR A 69 18.87 -12.95 -23.76
N LEU A 70 18.46 -13.47 -22.62
CA LEU A 70 17.38 -12.87 -21.84
C LEU A 70 17.85 -11.55 -21.24
N ARG A 71 17.04 -10.50 -21.41
CA ARG A 71 17.32 -9.14 -20.93
C ARG A 71 16.11 -8.49 -20.32
N VAL A 72 16.35 -7.60 -19.36
CA VAL A 72 15.38 -6.59 -18.96
C VAL A 72 15.53 -5.41 -19.92
N ILE A 73 14.42 -4.98 -20.50
CA ILE A 73 14.35 -3.89 -21.49
C ILE A 73 13.26 -2.89 -21.10
N PRO A 74 13.21 -1.68 -21.66
CA PRO A 74 12.06 -0.78 -21.49
C PRO A 74 10.74 -1.48 -21.81
N ALA A 75 9.66 -1.02 -21.17
CA ALA A 75 8.34 -1.60 -21.40
C ALA A 75 7.96 -1.55 -22.90
N HIS A 76 7.28 -2.59 -23.38
CA HIS A 76 6.99 -2.78 -24.80
C HIS A 76 5.98 -1.78 -25.36
N TYR A 77 5.19 -1.12 -24.53
CA TYR A 77 4.11 -0.23 -24.94
C TYR A 77 4.57 1.21 -25.22
N TYR A 78 5.85 1.54 -25.04
CA TYR A 78 6.39 2.85 -25.43
C TYR A 78 7.78 2.72 -26.09
N GLN A 79 8.17 3.76 -26.82
CA GLN A 79 9.47 3.75 -27.49
C GLN A 79 10.54 4.36 -26.59
N SER A 80 11.46 3.54 -26.13
CA SER A 80 12.69 3.97 -25.47
C SER A 80 13.90 3.28 -26.08
N PRO A 81 15.02 3.98 -26.25
CA PRO A 81 16.23 3.38 -26.80
C PRO A 81 16.88 2.35 -25.85
N SER A 82 16.74 2.49 -24.54
CA SER A 82 17.35 1.59 -23.55
C SER A 82 16.91 1.91 -22.12
N LEU A 83 17.11 0.96 -21.18
CA LEU A 83 16.96 1.21 -19.75
C LEU A 83 17.85 2.35 -19.26
N ALA A 84 19.11 2.43 -19.72
CA ALA A 84 20.03 3.50 -19.33
C ALA A 84 19.50 4.89 -19.70
N HIS A 85 18.85 5.02 -20.87
CA HIS A 85 18.20 6.24 -21.27
C HIS A 85 17.05 6.61 -20.32
N ASP A 86 16.18 5.67 -19.97
CA ASP A 86 15.06 5.94 -19.08
C ASP A 86 15.53 6.25 -17.64
N PHE A 87 16.49 5.50 -17.13
CA PHE A 87 17.05 5.72 -15.81
C PHE A 87 17.76 7.07 -15.70
N GLN A 88 18.47 7.48 -16.75
CA GLN A 88 19.05 8.83 -16.79
C GLN A 88 17.97 9.91 -16.79
N ARG A 89 16.88 9.75 -17.57
CA ARG A 89 15.75 10.69 -17.54
C ARG A 89 15.10 10.77 -16.16
N ILE A 90 14.95 9.65 -15.48
CA ILE A 90 14.39 9.59 -14.11
C ILE A 90 15.31 10.34 -13.13
N ALA A 91 16.62 10.12 -13.20
CA ALA A 91 17.59 10.85 -12.39
C ALA A 91 17.59 12.36 -12.71
N ASP A 92 17.50 12.74 -13.99
CA ASP A 92 17.43 14.13 -14.43
C ASP A 92 16.15 14.84 -13.98
N MET A 93 15.03 14.10 -13.79
CA MET A 93 13.81 14.63 -13.17
C MET A 93 14.03 15.00 -11.69
N GLY A 94 15.04 14.41 -11.03
CA GLY A 94 15.36 14.64 -9.62
C GLY A 94 15.02 13.48 -8.68
N PHE A 95 14.61 12.33 -9.18
CA PHE A 95 14.46 11.11 -8.38
C PHE A 95 15.83 10.52 -8.04
N ASN A 96 15.93 9.91 -6.86
CA ASN A 96 17.15 9.24 -6.39
C ASN A 96 16.94 7.73 -6.19
N SER A 97 15.73 7.25 -6.42
CA SER A 97 15.36 5.84 -6.30
C SER A 97 14.32 5.46 -7.36
N ILE A 98 14.32 4.18 -7.73
CA ILE A 98 13.29 3.57 -8.57
C ILE A 98 12.77 2.29 -7.90
N ARG A 99 11.45 2.07 -7.96
CA ARG A 99 10.85 0.77 -7.65
C ARG A 99 10.57 0.05 -8.95
N ILE A 100 11.25 -1.07 -9.15
CA ILE A 100 11.15 -1.87 -10.36
C ILE A 100 10.09 -2.95 -10.14
N CYS A 101 9.03 -2.89 -10.92
CA CYS A 101 7.95 -3.87 -10.87
C CYS A 101 8.18 -4.95 -11.92
N LEU A 102 8.66 -6.11 -11.49
CA LEU A 102 8.87 -7.29 -12.32
C LEU A 102 7.80 -8.34 -11.99
N ASP A 103 6.65 -8.26 -12.64
CA ASP A 103 5.60 -9.28 -12.52
C ASP A 103 5.89 -10.46 -13.44
N ILE A 104 6.80 -11.34 -13.01
CA ILE A 104 7.22 -12.51 -13.77
C ILE A 104 7.04 -13.78 -12.95
N ILE A 105 6.51 -14.82 -13.59
CA ILE A 105 6.56 -16.20 -13.09
C ILE A 105 7.61 -16.93 -13.91
N PRO A 106 8.83 -17.11 -13.38
CA PRO A 106 9.93 -17.68 -14.13
C PRO A 106 9.81 -19.21 -14.23
N GLU A 107 10.27 -19.78 -15.34
CA GLU A 107 10.54 -21.21 -15.44
C GLU A 107 11.95 -21.51 -14.89
N GLU A 108 12.12 -22.63 -14.22
CA GLU A 108 13.40 -23.01 -13.56
C GLU A 108 14.61 -22.96 -14.54
N LYS A 109 14.41 -23.36 -15.79
CA LYS A 109 15.45 -23.31 -16.84
C LYS A 109 15.98 -21.88 -17.10
N ASP A 110 15.23 -20.84 -16.76
CA ASP A 110 15.54 -19.44 -17.05
C ASP A 110 16.11 -18.70 -15.82
N PHE A 111 16.12 -19.29 -14.63
CA PHE A 111 16.51 -18.65 -13.38
C PHE A 111 17.86 -17.94 -13.49
N GLU A 112 18.91 -18.63 -13.89
CA GLU A 112 20.26 -18.08 -14.02
C GLU A 112 20.36 -16.94 -15.05
N ALA A 113 19.58 -17.02 -16.12
CA ALA A 113 19.52 -15.98 -17.12
C ALA A 113 18.81 -14.72 -16.58
N LEU A 114 17.72 -14.91 -15.82
CA LEU A 114 16.98 -13.84 -15.16
C LEU A 114 17.82 -13.15 -14.09
N TYR A 115 18.52 -13.92 -13.24
CA TYR A 115 19.41 -13.31 -12.21
C TYR A 115 20.44 -12.39 -12.85
N ARG A 116 21.07 -12.82 -13.95
CA ARG A 116 22.03 -11.98 -14.69
C ARG A 116 21.37 -10.76 -15.32
N ALA A 117 20.21 -10.92 -15.93
CA ALA A 117 19.49 -9.81 -16.56
C ALA A 117 19.05 -8.74 -15.54
N ILE A 118 18.51 -9.17 -14.40
CA ILE A 118 18.12 -8.29 -13.31
C ILE A 118 19.36 -7.63 -12.68
N GLY A 119 20.45 -8.40 -12.48
CA GLY A 119 21.70 -7.85 -11.99
C GLY A 119 22.28 -6.74 -12.88
N GLN A 120 22.21 -6.92 -14.22
CA GLN A 120 22.64 -5.90 -15.19
C GLN A 120 21.74 -4.66 -15.17
N MET A 121 20.43 -4.83 -14.96
CA MET A 121 19.51 -3.71 -14.77
C MET A 121 19.86 -2.90 -13.51
N VAL A 122 20.14 -3.56 -12.38
CA VAL A 122 20.57 -2.90 -11.14
C VAL A 122 21.88 -2.14 -11.34
N ASP A 123 22.86 -2.74 -12.06
CA ASP A 123 24.11 -2.06 -12.40
C ASP A 123 23.88 -0.82 -13.29
N THR A 124 22.90 -0.89 -14.19
CA THR A 124 22.51 0.25 -15.03
C THR A 124 21.91 1.37 -14.20
N ALA A 125 21.06 1.05 -13.21
CA ALA A 125 20.51 2.04 -12.29
C ALA A 125 21.64 2.69 -11.43
N GLU A 126 22.61 1.91 -10.96
CA GLU A 126 23.76 2.43 -10.22
C GLU A 126 24.58 3.43 -11.03
N GLN A 127 24.81 3.14 -12.32
CA GLN A 127 25.52 4.07 -13.22
C GLN A 127 24.76 5.40 -13.39
N CYS A 128 23.44 5.39 -13.29
CA CYS A 128 22.60 6.58 -13.27
C CYS A 128 22.41 7.19 -11.85
N GLN A 129 23.15 6.72 -10.85
CA GLN A 129 23.06 7.16 -9.46
C GLN A 129 21.68 6.92 -8.79
N LEU A 130 20.95 5.94 -9.26
CA LEU A 130 19.66 5.55 -8.70
C LEU A 130 19.82 4.33 -7.77
N LYS A 131 19.15 4.38 -6.63
CA LYS A 131 18.91 3.21 -5.79
C LYS A 131 17.68 2.44 -6.29
N VAL A 132 17.68 1.14 -6.13
CA VAL A 132 16.63 0.25 -6.63
C VAL A 132 15.90 -0.41 -5.46
N MET A 133 14.59 -0.33 -5.42
CA MET A 133 13.72 -1.26 -4.71
C MET A 133 13.14 -2.23 -5.73
N LEU A 134 13.23 -3.53 -5.47
CA LEU A 134 12.80 -4.56 -6.40
C LEU A 134 11.54 -5.24 -5.89
N LEU A 135 10.42 -4.99 -6.56
CA LEU A 135 9.22 -5.77 -6.38
C LEU A 135 9.40 -7.12 -7.07
N ILE A 136 9.21 -8.18 -6.32
CA ILE A 136 9.29 -9.56 -6.80
C ILE A 136 7.92 -10.25 -6.69
N LYS A 137 7.72 -11.32 -7.44
CA LYS A 137 6.54 -12.16 -7.27
C LYS A 137 6.62 -12.84 -5.91
N ARG A 138 5.54 -12.75 -5.13
CA ARG A 138 5.45 -13.34 -3.78
C ARG A 138 5.90 -14.81 -3.77
N PRO A 139 6.86 -15.21 -2.92
CA PRO A 139 7.38 -16.58 -2.90
C PRO A 139 6.52 -17.49 -2.02
N LEU A 140 5.35 -17.90 -2.51
CA LEU A 140 4.46 -18.84 -1.84
C LEU A 140 4.60 -20.26 -2.39
N GLU A 141 4.79 -20.41 -3.70
CA GLU A 141 4.95 -21.69 -4.36
C GLU A 141 6.43 -22.13 -4.37
N ASP A 142 6.70 -23.42 -4.35
CA ASP A 142 8.05 -24.00 -4.25
C ASP A 142 9.02 -23.45 -5.32
N ASN A 143 8.57 -23.32 -6.57
CA ASN A 143 9.38 -22.79 -7.65
C ASN A 143 9.73 -21.30 -7.45
N LEU A 144 8.81 -20.50 -6.92
CA LEU A 144 9.05 -19.09 -6.61
C LEU A 144 9.93 -18.91 -5.38
N ILE A 145 9.82 -19.79 -4.39
CA ILE A 145 10.73 -19.83 -3.24
C ILE A 145 12.16 -20.08 -3.74
N LEU A 146 12.38 -21.13 -4.55
CA LEU A 146 13.69 -21.44 -5.12
C LEU A 146 14.25 -20.32 -5.98
N TYR A 147 13.41 -19.73 -6.84
CA TYR A 147 13.77 -18.57 -7.66
C TYR A 147 14.22 -17.39 -6.79
N THR A 148 13.42 -17.05 -5.76
CA THR A 148 13.69 -15.93 -4.88
C THR A 148 14.98 -16.14 -4.11
N GLU A 149 15.22 -17.31 -3.53
CA GLU A 149 16.48 -17.62 -2.86
C GLU A 149 17.70 -17.43 -3.77
N GLY A 150 17.62 -17.91 -5.01
CA GLY A 150 18.68 -17.74 -6.00
C GLY A 150 18.90 -16.28 -6.38
N LEU A 151 17.81 -15.52 -6.57
CA LEU A 151 17.86 -14.09 -6.88
C LEU A 151 18.52 -13.30 -5.75
N LEU A 152 18.09 -13.52 -4.51
CA LEU A 152 18.65 -12.87 -3.31
C LEU A 152 20.16 -13.12 -3.21
N LYS A 153 20.60 -14.38 -3.37
CA LYS A 153 22.03 -14.76 -3.37
C LYS A 153 22.82 -14.03 -4.47
N HIS A 154 22.25 -13.97 -5.68
CA HIS A 154 22.92 -13.38 -6.84
C HIS A 154 23.07 -11.87 -6.72
N LEU A 155 22.14 -11.19 -6.04
CA LEU A 155 22.10 -9.74 -5.91
C LEU A 155 22.58 -9.23 -4.55
N ALA A 156 23.01 -10.11 -3.63
CA ALA A 156 23.36 -9.76 -2.24
C ALA A 156 24.38 -8.62 -2.11
N ASP A 157 25.36 -8.57 -3.03
CA ASP A 157 26.44 -7.57 -2.99
C ASP A 157 26.11 -6.28 -3.78
N LYS A 158 24.91 -6.19 -4.40
CA LYS A 158 24.52 -5.03 -5.21
C LYS A 158 24.12 -3.85 -4.32
N ARG A 159 25.00 -2.86 -4.17
CA ARG A 159 24.78 -1.69 -3.30
C ARG A 159 23.68 -0.75 -3.79
N ALA A 160 23.42 -0.74 -5.10
CA ALA A 160 22.32 0.03 -5.65
C ALA A 160 20.96 -0.57 -5.26
N LEU A 161 20.87 -1.89 -5.07
CA LEU A 161 19.66 -2.57 -4.60
C LEU A 161 19.55 -2.39 -3.09
N TRP A 162 18.66 -1.49 -2.66
CA TRP A 162 18.51 -1.12 -1.25
C TRP A 162 17.43 -1.89 -0.53
N ALA A 163 16.37 -2.29 -1.25
CA ALA A 163 15.25 -3.02 -0.66
C ALA A 163 14.62 -4.00 -1.64
N TYR A 164 13.97 -5.01 -1.07
CA TYR A 164 13.04 -5.88 -1.76
C TYR A 164 11.63 -5.65 -1.23
N ASP A 165 10.67 -5.61 -2.16
CA ASP A 165 9.25 -5.65 -1.90
C ASP A 165 8.73 -7.03 -2.33
N PHE A 166 8.20 -7.82 -1.39
CA PHE A 166 7.87 -9.23 -1.64
C PHE A 166 6.42 -9.44 -2.05
N PHE A 167 5.57 -8.45 -1.90
CA PHE A 167 4.17 -8.57 -2.30
C PHE A 167 3.55 -7.19 -2.56
N ASN A 168 2.98 -7.02 -3.74
CA ASN A 168 2.21 -5.83 -4.08
C ASN A 168 0.78 -5.98 -3.60
N GLU A 169 0.34 -5.11 -2.70
CA GLU A 169 -1.04 -4.92 -2.27
C GLU A 169 -1.78 -6.24 -1.93
N PRO A 170 -1.40 -6.92 -0.85
CA PRO A 170 -2.02 -8.19 -0.48
C PRO A 170 -3.54 -8.15 -0.45
N LEU A 171 -4.15 -7.04 0.00
CA LEU A 171 -5.59 -6.86 0.02
C LEU A 171 -6.26 -7.14 -1.34
N TYR A 172 -5.60 -6.75 -2.45
CA TYR A 172 -6.15 -6.87 -3.79
C TYR A 172 -5.65 -8.09 -4.56
N PHE A 173 -4.47 -8.60 -4.22
CA PHE A 173 -3.77 -9.62 -5.00
C PHE A 173 -3.49 -10.93 -4.26
N ASP A 174 -3.93 -11.08 -3.02
CA ASP A 174 -3.94 -12.38 -2.35
C ASP A 174 -5.15 -13.19 -2.86
N GLU A 175 -4.87 -14.41 -3.32
CA GLU A 175 -5.91 -15.33 -3.82
C GLU A 175 -6.69 -16.00 -2.69
N VAL A 176 -6.22 -15.85 -1.45
CA VAL A 176 -6.85 -16.41 -0.26
C VAL A 176 -7.79 -15.36 0.34
N GLU A 177 -9.08 -15.54 0.14
CA GLU A 177 -10.07 -14.72 0.81
C GLU A 177 -10.00 -14.89 2.33
N GLN A 178 -10.03 -13.78 3.06
CA GLN A 178 -10.11 -13.75 4.51
C GLN A 178 -8.94 -14.48 5.21
N ARG A 179 -7.73 -14.15 4.81
CA ARG A 179 -6.52 -14.66 5.47
C ARG A 179 -6.51 -14.28 6.95
N ASP A 180 -6.06 -15.22 7.79
CA ASP A 180 -5.82 -14.94 9.21
C ASP A 180 -4.51 -14.17 9.38
N LYS A 181 -4.51 -13.12 10.22
CA LYS A 181 -3.33 -12.28 10.48
C LYS A 181 -2.12 -13.08 10.96
N MET A 182 -2.35 -14.13 11.75
CA MET A 182 -1.26 -14.96 12.26
C MET A 182 -0.69 -15.88 11.17
N GLU A 183 -1.52 -16.32 10.22
CA GLU A 183 -1.05 -17.02 9.03
C GLU A 183 -0.19 -16.10 8.16
N ALA A 184 -0.65 -14.88 7.89
CA ALA A 184 0.15 -13.86 7.18
C ALA A 184 1.48 -13.59 7.91
N TYR A 185 1.44 -13.44 9.22
CA TYR A 185 2.65 -13.27 10.04
C TYR A 185 3.64 -14.43 9.86
N GLN A 186 3.18 -15.68 9.86
CA GLN A 186 4.05 -16.85 9.68
C GLN A 186 4.69 -16.88 8.29
N ILE A 187 3.93 -16.55 7.26
CA ILE A 187 4.44 -16.42 5.89
C ILE A 187 5.58 -15.41 5.86
N VAL A 188 5.34 -14.21 6.39
CA VAL A 188 6.33 -13.11 6.37
C VAL A 188 7.54 -13.42 7.25
N CYS A 189 7.39 -14.18 8.34
CA CYS A 189 8.53 -14.72 9.10
C CYS A 189 9.43 -15.58 8.22
N SER A 190 8.87 -16.46 7.39
CA SER A 190 9.67 -17.28 6.47
C SER A 190 10.42 -16.44 5.43
N TRP A 191 9.80 -15.37 4.94
CA TRP A 191 10.45 -14.42 4.03
C TRP A 191 11.56 -13.61 4.73
N ARG A 192 11.33 -13.22 5.99
CA ARG A 192 12.37 -12.59 6.82
C ARG A 192 13.60 -13.50 6.99
N ASP A 193 13.37 -14.78 7.28
CA ASP A 193 14.45 -15.76 7.40
C ASP A 193 15.21 -15.90 6.08
N MET A 194 14.51 -15.93 4.96
CA MET A 194 15.10 -15.94 3.62
C MET A 194 16.00 -14.71 3.39
N MET A 195 15.49 -13.51 3.71
CA MET A 195 16.28 -12.27 3.63
C MET A 195 17.52 -12.30 4.53
N ASN A 196 17.39 -12.76 5.76
CA ASN A 196 18.51 -12.87 6.70
C ASN A 196 19.61 -13.81 6.18
N ASN A 197 19.22 -14.89 5.54
CA ASN A 197 20.15 -15.91 5.05
C ASN A 197 20.84 -15.49 3.74
N TYR A 198 20.15 -14.79 2.84
CA TYR A 198 20.61 -14.63 1.46
C TYR A 198 20.84 -13.18 1.03
N ALA A 199 20.20 -12.20 1.66
CA ALA A 199 20.35 -10.78 1.35
C ALA A 199 20.43 -9.93 2.64
N PRO A 200 21.42 -10.15 3.51
CA PRO A 200 21.47 -9.54 4.84
C PRO A 200 21.67 -8.03 4.83
N HIS A 201 22.06 -7.45 3.71
CA HIS A 201 22.33 -6.00 3.59
C HIS A 201 21.16 -5.22 3.00
N GLN A 202 20.27 -5.86 2.25
CA GLN A 202 19.09 -5.21 1.69
C GLN A 202 17.95 -5.18 2.71
N LEU A 203 17.16 -4.12 2.66
CA LEU A 203 15.95 -3.99 3.45
C LEU A 203 14.81 -4.83 2.85
N PHE A 204 13.81 -5.12 3.66
CA PHE A 204 12.68 -5.95 3.31
C PHE A 204 11.38 -5.25 3.66
N THR A 205 10.46 -5.20 2.71
CA THR A 205 9.11 -4.66 2.88
C THR A 205 8.06 -5.47 2.10
N ILE A 206 6.83 -5.05 2.27
CA ILE A 206 5.65 -5.42 1.49
C ILE A 206 4.95 -4.11 1.16
N GLY A 207 4.56 -3.91 -0.10
CA GLY A 207 3.77 -2.76 -0.54
C GLY A 207 2.31 -2.95 -0.17
N PHE A 208 1.85 -2.31 0.91
CA PHE A 208 0.47 -2.38 1.37
C PHE A 208 -0.39 -1.34 0.67
N ALA A 209 -1.67 -1.65 0.42
CA ALA A 209 -2.59 -0.71 -0.14
C ALA A 209 -3.13 0.27 0.92
N GLU A 210 -4.33 0.08 1.37
CA GLU A 210 -5.04 0.99 2.26
C GLU A 210 -4.96 0.53 3.72
N PRO A 211 -5.37 1.35 4.70
CA PRO A 211 -5.47 0.93 6.10
C PRO A 211 -6.31 -0.32 6.36
N ILE A 212 -7.18 -0.69 5.42
CA ILE A 212 -7.96 -1.94 5.48
C ILE A 212 -7.10 -3.21 5.37
N GLU A 213 -5.82 -3.11 4.98
CA GLU A 213 -4.85 -4.21 5.13
C GLU A 213 -4.75 -4.72 6.57
N VAL A 214 -5.10 -3.90 7.56
CA VAL A 214 -5.12 -4.31 8.98
C VAL A 214 -6.05 -5.50 9.24
N PHE A 215 -7.02 -5.77 8.38
CA PHE A 215 -7.96 -6.87 8.59
C PHE A 215 -7.33 -8.26 8.42
N GLU A 216 -6.35 -8.39 7.54
CA GLU A 216 -5.79 -9.69 7.18
C GLU A 216 -4.26 -9.77 7.28
N TRP A 217 -3.55 -8.79 6.69
CA TRP A 217 -2.08 -8.79 6.68
C TRP A 217 -1.46 -7.97 7.81
N ASP A 218 -2.17 -7.01 8.33
CA ASP A 218 -1.78 -6.14 9.45
C ASP A 218 -0.30 -5.67 9.42
N PRO A 219 0.01 -4.61 8.68
CA PRO A 219 1.39 -4.13 8.49
C PRO A 219 2.16 -3.90 9.79
N THR A 220 1.44 -3.67 10.90
CA THR A 220 2.03 -3.28 12.18
C THR A 220 2.65 -4.46 12.94
N ILE A 221 2.21 -5.69 12.67
CA ILE A 221 2.75 -6.88 13.33
C ILE A 221 3.80 -7.61 12.50
N LEU A 222 3.86 -7.36 11.19
CA LEU A 222 4.73 -8.11 10.29
C LEU A 222 6.21 -7.75 10.49
N PRO A 223 7.14 -8.73 10.37
CA PRO A 223 8.57 -8.53 10.59
C PRO A 223 9.27 -7.91 9.36
N VAL A 224 8.75 -6.78 8.86
CA VAL A 224 9.37 -5.97 7.80
C VAL A 224 10.30 -4.91 8.38
N ASP A 225 11.28 -4.42 7.62
CA ASP A 225 12.20 -3.38 8.07
C ASP A 225 11.55 -2.00 8.09
N PHE A 226 10.62 -1.76 7.18
CA PHE A 226 9.80 -0.56 7.08
C PHE A 226 8.43 -0.91 6.48
N VAL A 227 7.46 -0.04 6.66
CA VAL A 227 6.12 -0.19 6.08
C VAL A 227 6.04 0.67 4.82
N GLU A 228 5.75 0.06 3.69
CA GLU A 228 5.48 0.73 2.42
C GLU A 228 3.99 0.74 2.16
N VAL A 229 3.44 1.89 1.76
CA VAL A 229 2.00 2.04 1.57
C VAL A 229 1.68 2.69 0.24
N HIS A 230 0.55 2.28 -0.34
CA HIS A 230 0.00 2.82 -1.58
C HIS A 230 -1.29 3.57 -1.26
N THR A 231 -1.39 4.82 -1.70
CA THR A 231 -2.58 5.66 -1.46
C THR A 231 -2.80 6.59 -2.64
N TYR A 232 -3.97 6.53 -3.25
CA TYR A 232 -4.18 7.16 -4.54
C TYR A 232 -5.23 8.26 -4.54
N HIS A 233 -6.38 8.03 -3.93
CA HIS A 233 -7.48 8.96 -4.07
C HIS A 233 -7.21 10.29 -3.34
N PRO A 234 -7.26 11.46 -4.00
CA PRO A 234 -6.88 12.74 -3.42
C PRO A 234 -7.53 13.07 -2.08
N LEU A 235 -8.81 12.78 -1.90
CA LEU A 235 -9.55 13.06 -0.65
C LEU A 235 -9.24 12.06 0.46
N ARG A 236 -8.70 10.91 0.13
CA ARG A 236 -8.40 9.79 1.04
C ARG A 236 -6.96 9.83 1.54
N VAL A 237 -6.05 10.33 0.70
CA VAL A 237 -4.60 10.33 0.93
C VAL A 237 -4.22 10.91 2.29
N ALA A 238 -4.82 12.04 2.68
CA ALA A 238 -4.47 12.67 3.96
C ALA A 238 -4.85 11.83 5.18
N SER A 239 -6.03 11.19 5.18
CA SER A 239 -6.49 10.35 6.29
C SER A 239 -5.70 9.05 6.38
N GLU A 240 -5.36 8.45 5.25
CA GLU A 240 -4.57 7.23 5.19
C GLU A 240 -3.12 7.47 5.66
N MET A 241 -2.48 8.53 5.18
CA MET A 241 -1.13 8.90 5.63
C MET A 241 -1.09 9.21 7.13
N CYS A 242 -2.10 9.90 7.65
CA CYS A 242 -2.22 10.16 9.09
C CYS A 242 -2.39 8.86 9.88
N TRP A 243 -3.23 7.95 9.41
CA TRP A 243 -3.43 6.66 10.06
C TRP A 243 -2.13 5.86 10.13
N TYR A 244 -1.40 5.72 9.02
CA TYR A 244 -0.11 5.03 9.01
C TYR A 244 0.93 5.71 9.91
N SER A 245 0.96 7.04 9.96
CA SER A 245 1.81 7.78 10.90
C SER A 245 1.50 7.44 12.37
N ASN A 246 0.23 7.30 12.69
CA ASN A 246 -0.20 6.96 14.07
C ASN A 246 0.18 5.54 14.46
N VAL A 247 0.08 4.58 13.54
CA VAL A 247 0.24 3.15 13.87
C VAL A 247 1.65 2.60 13.61
N CYS A 248 2.43 3.22 12.72
CA CYS A 248 3.80 2.80 12.40
C CYS A 248 4.82 3.60 13.23
N THR A 249 4.78 3.45 14.55
CA THR A 249 5.60 4.27 15.47
C THR A 249 6.96 3.65 15.83
N ASP A 250 7.19 2.41 15.47
CA ASP A 250 8.40 1.65 15.85
C ASP A 250 9.39 1.42 14.70
N ARG A 251 9.04 1.88 13.51
CA ARG A 251 9.85 1.74 12.30
C ARG A 251 9.48 2.83 11.27
N PRO A 252 10.33 3.07 10.25
CA PRO A 252 9.95 3.96 9.16
C PRO A 252 8.72 3.44 8.42
N TRP A 253 7.92 4.37 7.93
CA TRP A 253 6.93 4.11 6.91
C TRP A 253 7.14 5.07 5.73
N MET A 254 6.75 4.67 4.53
CA MET A 254 6.90 5.50 3.34
C MET A 254 5.74 5.28 2.36
N ILE A 255 5.54 6.26 1.50
CA ILE A 255 4.68 6.09 0.34
C ILE A 255 5.47 5.35 -0.73
N GLY A 256 5.03 4.15 -1.10
CA GLY A 256 5.54 3.39 -2.23
C GLY A 256 4.91 3.82 -3.54
N GLU A 257 3.59 4.08 -3.50
CA GLU A 257 2.82 4.51 -4.64
C GLU A 257 1.79 5.57 -4.25
N THR A 258 1.74 6.63 -5.03
CA THR A 258 0.65 7.60 -5.09
C THR A 258 0.66 8.26 -6.46
N ALA A 259 -0.50 8.66 -6.96
CA ALA A 259 -0.61 9.38 -8.21
C ALA A 259 -1.98 10.06 -8.35
N LEU A 260 -2.10 10.90 -9.36
CA LEU A 260 -3.36 11.37 -9.89
C LEU A 260 -3.35 11.13 -11.40
N PRO A 261 -4.29 10.35 -11.95
CA PRO A 261 -4.36 10.11 -13.38
C PRO A 261 -4.77 11.39 -14.14
N ALA A 262 -4.15 11.65 -15.26
CA ALA A 262 -4.48 12.79 -16.11
C ALA A 262 -4.16 12.49 -17.57
N ASP A 263 -5.17 12.62 -18.44
CA ASP A 263 -5.08 12.43 -19.90
C ASP A 263 -5.09 13.76 -20.66
N ASN A 264 -5.25 14.87 -19.93
CA ASN A 264 -5.44 16.24 -20.44
C ASN A 264 -6.73 16.45 -21.26
N ASP A 265 -7.67 15.54 -21.17
CA ASP A 265 -9.01 15.62 -21.75
C ASP A 265 -10.08 15.51 -20.64
N SER A 266 -10.21 14.35 -20.04
CA SER A 266 -11.13 14.13 -18.91
C SER A 266 -10.59 14.72 -17.61
N VAL A 267 -9.30 14.54 -17.34
CA VAL A 267 -8.59 15.11 -16.19
C VAL A 267 -7.39 15.91 -16.68
N SER A 268 -7.35 17.19 -16.36
CA SER A 268 -6.28 18.09 -16.78
C SER A 268 -4.92 17.68 -16.21
N TYR A 269 -3.86 17.82 -17.02
CA TYR A 269 -2.47 17.71 -16.53
C TYR A 269 -2.14 18.71 -15.42
N GLU A 270 -2.87 19.83 -15.35
CA GLU A 270 -2.71 20.82 -14.28
C GLU A 270 -3.10 20.24 -12.92
N TYR A 271 -4.12 19.38 -12.84
CA TYR A 271 -4.50 18.71 -11.60
C TYR A 271 -3.42 17.74 -11.11
N GLN A 272 -2.84 16.94 -12.01
CA GLN A 272 -1.70 16.10 -11.69
C GLN A 272 -0.49 16.94 -11.20
N ARG A 273 -0.22 18.08 -11.87
CA ARG A 273 0.85 19.01 -11.49
C ARG A 273 0.66 19.59 -10.09
N GLN A 274 -0.56 19.88 -9.69
CA GLN A 274 -0.87 20.40 -8.35
C GLN A 274 -0.88 19.29 -7.30
N PHE A 275 -1.39 18.10 -7.64
CA PHE A 275 -1.48 16.98 -6.72
C PHE A 275 -0.10 16.45 -6.25
N LEU A 276 0.90 16.39 -7.13
CA LEU A 276 2.22 15.86 -6.79
C LEU A 276 2.87 16.61 -5.62
N PRO A 277 3.02 17.95 -5.60
CA PRO A 277 3.58 18.64 -4.44
C PRO A 277 2.66 18.61 -3.21
N GLN A 278 1.34 18.49 -3.38
CA GLN A 278 0.41 18.38 -2.26
C GLN A 278 0.55 17.03 -1.55
N SER A 279 0.53 15.92 -2.28
CA SER A 279 0.70 14.59 -1.72
C SER A 279 2.09 14.39 -1.09
N TYR A 280 3.15 14.93 -1.71
CA TYR A 280 4.48 14.96 -1.11
C TYR A 280 4.49 15.75 0.21
N ARG A 281 3.86 16.94 0.24
CA ARG A 281 3.76 17.76 1.46
C ARG A 281 3.04 17.03 2.58
N LEU A 282 1.94 16.33 2.27
CA LEU A 282 1.21 15.49 3.24
C LEU A 282 2.07 14.35 3.75
N ALA A 283 2.77 13.63 2.87
CA ALA A 283 3.69 12.56 3.27
C ALA A 283 4.74 13.08 4.27
N ARG A 284 5.34 14.25 3.98
CA ARG A 284 6.31 14.89 4.88
C ARG A 284 5.69 15.40 6.18
N GLN A 285 4.46 15.91 6.14
CA GLN A 285 3.71 16.38 7.31
C GLN A 285 3.45 15.22 8.28
N TYR A 286 3.10 14.06 7.77
CA TYR A 286 2.84 12.85 8.53
C TYR A 286 4.08 11.95 8.70
N HIS A 287 5.29 12.52 8.56
CA HIS A 287 6.58 11.88 8.88
C HIS A 287 6.93 10.65 8.03
N ALA A 288 6.40 10.54 6.81
CA ALA A 288 6.86 9.50 5.89
C ALA A 288 8.37 9.62 5.66
N ALA A 289 9.08 8.49 5.74
CA ALA A 289 10.52 8.41 5.54
C ALA A 289 10.93 8.40 4.06
N GLY A 290 9.96 8.26 3.14
CA GLY A 290 10.17 8.27 1.70
C GLY A 290 8.87 8.54 0.95
N TYR A 291 8.99 8.82 -0.35
CA TYR A 291 7.86 9.14 -1.21
C TYR A 291 8.08 8.56 -2.61
N GLY A 292 7.11 7.78 -3.09
CA GLY A 292 7.08 7.16 -4.41
C GLY A 292 5.89 7.64 -5.24
N TRP A 293 6.14 7.84 -6.53
CA TRP A 293 5.13 8.18 -7.53
C TRP A 293 4.87 6.99 -8.46
N TRP A 294 3.63 6.68 -8.75
CA TRP A 294 3.19 5.71 -9.74
C TRP A 294 2.70 6.45 -10.98
N GLU A 295 3.34 6.37 -12.16
CA GLU A 295 4.57 5.70 -12.48
C GLU A 295 5.38 6.53 -13.52
N TYR A 296 6.45 5.97 -14.09
CA TYR A 296 7.29 6.70 -15.05
C TYR A 296 6.53 7.04 -16.33
N HIS A 297 5.94 6.06 -17.00
CA HIS A 297 5.31 6.23 -18.32
C HIS A 297 3.85 5.80 -18.27
N GLU A 298 2.97 6.51 -18.99
CA GLU A 298 1.58 6.07 -19.19
C GLU A 298 1.52 4.65 -19.74
N CYS A 299 0.59 3.85 -19.25
CA CYS A 299 0.40 2.44 -19.60
C CYS A 299 -0.89 2.27 -20.42
N PRO A 300 -0.86 2.30 -21.77
CA PRO A 300 -2.05 2.16 -22.60
C PRO A 300 -2.83 0.87 -22.37
N ASP A 301 -2.14 -0.18 -21.92
CA ASP A 301 -2.71 -1.49 -21.63
C ASP A 301 -3.29 -1.58 -20.20
N GLY A 302 -3.31 -0.48 -19.45
CA GLY A 302 -3.89 -0.41 -18.10
C GLY A 302 -5.38 -0.73 -18.08
N LEU A 303 -5.84 -1.42 -17.03
CA LEU A 303 -7.20 -1.95 -16.92
C LEU A 303 -8.29 -0.84 -16.83
N ASN A 304 -7.92 0.33 -16.35
CA ASN A 304 -8.84 1.44 -16.12
C ASN A 304 -8.12 2.79 -16.34
N PHE A 305 -8.85 3.88 -16.22
CA PHE A 305 -8.32 5.24 -16.39
C PHE A 305 -7.14 5.54 -15.46
N GLU A 306 -7.23 5.15 -14.20
CA GLU A 306 -6.16 5.35 -13.22
C GLU A 306 -4.89 4.61 -13.64
N ALA A 307 -5.00 3.34 -13.97
CA ALA A 307 -3.85 2.53 -14.40
C ALA A 307 -3.22 3.01 -15.73
N GLN A 308 -3.97 3.73 -16.56
CA GLN A 308 -3.48 4.19 -17.87
C GLN A 308 -2.75 5.54 -17.79
N PHE A 309 -3.21 6.48 -16.95
CA PHE A 309 -2.84 7.90 -17.11
C PHE A 309 -2.08 8.51 -15.92
N THR A 310 -1.58 7.71 -14.98
CA THR A 310 -0.78 8.20 -13.84
C THR A 310 0.66 8.55 -14.18
N GLY A 311 1.18 8.08 -15.32
CA GLY A 311 2.55 8.30 -15.76
C GLY A 311 2.96 9.78 -15.79
N LEU A 312 4.24 10.06 -15.49
CA LEU A 312 4.87 11.38 -15.65
C LEU A 312 5.32 11.65 -17.09
N VAL A 313 5.42 10.62 -17.90
CA VAL A 313 5.69 10.67 -19.35
C VAL A 313 4.45 10.17 -20.07
N ASN A 314 3.95 10.95 -21.01
CA ASN A 314 2.75 10.63 -21.77
C ASN A 314 3.04 9.62 -22.90
N GLN A 315 2.00 9.17 -23.58
CA GLN A 315 2.09 8.21 -24.70
C GLN A 315 2.91 8.73 -25.89
N ASN A 316 3.10 10.04 -26.02
CA ASN A 316 3.99 10.63 -27.01
C ASN A 316 5.46 10.72 -26.55
N ASN A 317 5.79 10.13 -25.42
CA ASN A 317 7.11 10.18 -24.77
C ASN A 317 7.54 11.60 -24.33
N GLU A 318 6.58 12.48 -24.03
CA GLU A 318 6.80 13.84 -23.56
C GLU A 318 6.59 13.90 -22.03
N TYR A 319 7.33 14.79 -21.36
CA TYR A 319 7.12 15.07 -19.94
C TYR A 319 5.80 15.78 -19.71
N LYS A 320 4.99 15.27 -18.78
CA LYS A 320 3.85 16.02 -18.28
C LYS A 320 4.30 17.18 -17.38
N PRO A 321 3.48 18.24 -17.24
CA PRO A 321 3.83 19.44 -16.45
C PRO A 321 4.21 19.15 -14.99
N ALA A 322 3.72 18.05 -14.40
CA ALA A 322 4.06 17.63 -13.04
C ALA A 322 5.56 17.40 -12.82
N VAL A 323 6.31 17.02 -13.85
CA VAL A 323 7.77 16.84 -13.78
C VAL A 323 8.50 18.11 -13.32
N ALA A 324 8.02 19.28 -13.70
CA ALA A 324 8.63 20.57 -13.34
C ALA A 324 8.54 20.87 -11.82
N GLU A 325 7.62 20.22 -11.10
CA GLU A 325 7.45 20.43 -9.66
C GLU A 325 8.45 19.60 -8.83
N ILE A 326 9.00 18.49 -9.38
CA ILE A 326 9.87 17.55 -8.63
C ILE A 326 11.10 18.26 -8.06
N SER A 327 11.75 19.12 -8.84
CA SER A 327 12.93 19.88 -8.39
C SER A 327 12.64 20.88 -7.26
N ARG A 328 11.37 21.20 -7.02
CA ARG A 328 10.91 22.17 -6.02
C ARG A 328 10.46 21.52 -4.72
N LEU A 329 10.29 20.19 -4.69
CA LEU A 329 9.70 19.47 -3.55
C LEU A 329 10.49 19.71 -2.25
N SER A 330 11.81 19.73 -2.31
CA SER A 330 12.66 19.94 -1.13
C SER A 330 12.54 21.34 -0.51
N ALA A 331 12.00 22.31 -1.25
CA ALA A 331 11.81 23.69 -0.80
C ALA A 331 10.41 23.98 -0.25
N LEU A 332 9.50 22.98 -0.26
CA LEU A 332 8.16 23.17 0.23
C LEU A 332 8.11 23.39 1.73
N SER A 333 7.26 24.31 2.17
CA SER A 333 6.93 24.48 3.59
C SER A 333 6.03 23.32 4.03
N ILE A 334 6.45 22.62 5.07
CA ILE A 334 5.73 21.46 5.63
C ILE A 334 4.96 21.92 6.86
N PRO A 335 3.62 21.76 6.89
CA PRO A 335 2.82 22.04 8.10
C PRO A 335 3.19 21.09 9.23
N ALA A 336 2.91 21.51 10.46
CA ALA A 336 3.02 20.60 11.60
C ALA A 336 1.91 19.53 11.55
N ASP A 337 2.26 18.32 11.93
CA ASP A 337 1.30 17.25 12.16
C ASP A 337 0.52 17.52 13.47
N ASP A 338 -0.77 17.29 13.48
CA ASP A 338 -1.63 17.36 14.64
C ASP A 338 -2.11 15.97 15.12
N HIS A 339 -1.64 14.90 14.49
CA HIS A 339 -1.93 13.48 14.77
C HIS A 339 -3.43 13.12 14.79
N ARG A 340 -4.27 13.99 14.26
CA ARG A 340 -5.70 13.72 14.12
C ARG A 340 -5.99 13.26 12.69
N VAL A 341 -6.60 12.08 12.58
CA VAL A 341 -7.05 11.61 11.27
C VAL A 341 -8.08 12.62 10.73
N PRO A 342 -7.84 13.18 9.53
CA PRO A 342 -8.77 14.11 8.91
C PRO A 342 -10.18 13.55 8.82
N SER A 343 -11.17 14.44 8.75
CA SER A 343 -12.58 14.05 8.59
C SER A 343 -12.77 13.05 7.46
N ASN A 344 -13.70 12.12 7.67
CA ASN A 344 -14.02 11.08 6.71
C ASN A 344 -14.36 11.70 5.33
N TYR A 345 -13.58 11.33 4.32
CA TYR A 345 -13.70 11.91 2.98
C TYR A 345 -15.05 11.59 2.30
N TYR A 346 -15.71 10.49 2.67
CA TYR A 346 -17.04 10.16 2.16
C TYR A 346 -18.08 11.20 2.56
N ASN A 347 -18.00 11.72 3.79
CA ASN A 347 -18.82 12.85 4.19
C ASN A 347 -18.51 14.12 3.37
N MET A 348 -17.24 14.34 3.06
CA MET A 348 -16.81 15.47 2.21
C MET A 348 -17.32 15.35 0.77
N LEU A 349 -17.49 14.13 0.27
CA LEU A 349 -18.13 13.84 -1.02
C LEU A 349 -19.68 13.94 -0.96
N GLY A 350 -20.26 14.26 0.19
CA GLY A 350 -21.71 14.28 0.36
C GLY A 350 -22.33 12.91 0.56
N TYR A 351 -21.55 11.85 0.78
CA TYR A 351 -22.04 10.51 1.11
C TYR A 351 -22.48 10.48 2.57
N ASN A 352 -23.65 11.02 2.86
CA ASN A 352 -24.16 11.15 4.21
C ASN A 352 -25.62 10.73 4.38
N ASN A 353 -26.15 9.99 3.42
CA ASN A 353 -27.52 9.48 3.50
C ASN A 353 -27.65 8.38 4.55
N ILE A 354 -26.59 7.60 4.72
CA ILE A 354 -26.48 6.58 5.72
C ILE A 354 -25.37 7.00 6.68
N VAL A 355 -25.71 7.13 7.95
CA VAL A 355 -24.77 7.52 9.00
C VAL A 355 -24.82 6.48 10.10
N LEU A 356 -23.76 5.70 10.23
CA LEU A 356 -23.63 4.62 11.20
C LEU A 356 -22.67 5.06 12.31
N ARG A 357 -23.08 4.91 13.57
CA ARG A 357 -22.27 5.25 14.72
C ARG A 357 -22.02 4.05 15.61
N GLY A 358 -20.90 4.03 16.26
CA GLY A 358 -20.55 2.96 17.18
C GLY A 358 -19.28 3.26 17.95
N LYS A 359 -18.87 2.27 18.73
CA LYS A 359 -17.66 2.32 19.55
C LYS A 359 -16.93 0.99 19.48
N VAL A 360 -15.61 1.06 19.36
CA VAL A 360 -14.71 -0.12 19.40
C VAL A 360 -13.96 -0.11 20.73
N ILE A 361 -13.99 -1.21 21.44
CA ILE A 361 -13.31 -1.37 22.73
C ILE A 361 -12.46 -2.64 22.75
N ASP A 362 -11.43 -2.64 23.58
CA ASP A 362 -10.67 -3.83 23.94
C ASP A 362 -11.53 -4.70 24.87
N SER A 363 -11.78 -5.93 24.49
CA SER A 363 -12.65 -6.87 25.22
C SER A 363 -12.16 -7.23 26.62
N GLN A 364 -10.86 -7.04 26.92
CA GLN A 364 -10.28 -7.36 28.21
C GLN A 364 -10.32 -6.14 29.16
N SER A 365 -9.97 -4.96 28.65
CA SER A 365 -9.89 -3.75 29.48
C SER A 365 -11.17 -2.92 29.46
N GLY A 366 -12.03 -3.07 28.46
CA GLY A 366 -13.20 -2.23 28.24
C GLY A 366 -12.87 -0.82 27.77
N GLN A 367 -11.59 -0.52 27.49
CA GLN A 367 -11.16 0.80 27.04
C GLN A 367 -11.40 0.97 25.54
N GLY A 368 -11.72 2.20 25.11
CA GLY A 368 -11.81 2.55 23.70
C GLY A 368 -10.48 2.30 22.97
N ILE A 369 -10.57 1.84 21.74
CA ILE A 369 -9.42 1.63 20.87
C ILE A 369 -9.36 2.75 19.84
N LYS A 370 -8.31 3.54 19.88
CA LYS A 370 -7.99 4.57 18.89
C LYS A 370 -7.48 3.93 17.60
N ASP A 371 -7.72 4.59 16.47
CA ASP A 371 -7.22 4.19 15.14
C ASP A 371 -7.65 2.77 14.72
N ALA A 372 -8.72 2.22 15.32
CA ALA A 372 -9.36 1.04 14.77
C ALA A 372 -10.03 1.38 13.43
N VAL A 373 -9.94 0.47 12.48
CA VAL A 373 -10.57 0.60 11.16
C VAL A 373 -11.93 -0.08 11.19
N VAL A 374 -12.96 0.65 10.74
CA VAL A 374 -14.32 0.14 10.57
C VAL A 374 -14.64 0.26 9.09
N ARG A 375 -14.99 -0.86 8.46
CA ARG A 375 -15.31 -0.94 7.04
C ARG A 375 -16.72 -1.50 6.85
N GLY A 376 -17.46 -0.93 5.86
CA GLY A 376 -18.69 -1.52 5.34
C GLY A 376 -18.59 -1.67 3.82
N TRP A 377 -19.09 -2.78 3.26
CA TRP A 377 -19.11 -3.01 1.82
C TRP A 377 -20.34 -3.84 1.37
N THR A 378 -20.68 -3.72 0.09
CA THR A 378 -21.77 -4.47 -0.54
C THR A 378 -21.28 -5.52 -1.50
N LYS A 379 -20.29 -5.18 -2.31
CA LYS A 379 -19.72 -6.08 -3.33
C LYS A 379 -18.21 -5.99 -3.25
N ASP A 380 -17.57 -7.14 -3.20
CA ASP A 380 -16.13 -7.34 -3.33
C ASP A 380 -15.29 -6.29 -2.56
N TRP A 381 -14.37 -5.63 -3.26
CA TRP A 381 -13.46 -4.64 -2.72
C TRP A 381 -14.05 -3.23 -2.58
N ILE A 382 -15.25 -2.98 -3.11
CA ILE A 382 -15.90 -1.67 -2.97
C ILE A 382 -16.44 -1.51 -1.54
N GLY A 383 -15.89 -0.57 -0.80
CA GLY A 383 -16.30 -0.33 0.58
C GLY A 383 -15.98 1.07 1.06
N MET A 384 -16.57 1.42 2.19
CA MET A 384 -16.33 2.67 2.89
C MET A 384 -15.72 2.37 4.24
N ASN A 385 -14.69 3.10 4.60
CA ASN A 385 -14.01 2.93 5.87
C ASN A 385 -13.98 4.23 6.69
N THR A 386 -13.79 4.07 7.97
CA THR A 386 -13.57 5.15 8.92
C THR A 386 -12.67 4.68 10.04
N TYR A 387 -12.23 5.61 10.87
CA TYR A 387 -11.29 5.37 11.96
C TYR A 387 -11.88 5.82 13.28
N THR A 388 -11.54 5.11 14.34
CA THR A 388 -12.00 5.48 15.69
C THR A 388 -11.15 6.61 16.27
N ASP A 389 -11.81 7.44 17.10
CA ASP A 389 -11.17 8.48 17.89
C ASP A 389 -10.47 7.93 19.17
N GLU A 390 -9.94 8.83 19.99
CA GLU A 390 -9.23 8.52 21.25
C GLU A 390 -10.07 7.67 22.22
N ASP A 391 -11.38 7.80 22.18
CA ASP A 391 -12.32 7.06 23.04
C ASP A 391 -12.88 5.80 22.38
N GLY A 392 -12.44 5.50 21.15
CA GLY A 392 -12.90 4.39 20.34
C GLY A 392 -14.22 4.63 19.59
N ASN A 393 -14.76 5.86 19.59
CA ASN A 393 -15.97 6.17 18.84
C ASN A 393 -15.67 6.38 17.36
N PHE A 394 -16.65 6.06 16.51
CA PHE A 394 -16.56 6.32 15.07
C PHE A 394 -17.90 6.76 14.49
N THR A 395 -17.83 7.34 13.31
CA THR A 395 -18.96 7.59 12.42
C THR A 395 -18.58 7.13 11.02
N LEU A 396 -19.32 6.19 10.47
CA LEU A 396 -19.20 5.73 9.09
C LEU A 396 -20.28 6.39 8.26
N TYR A 397 -19.88 7.08 7.20
CA TYR A 397 -20.76 7.73 6.25
C TYR A 397 -20.84 6.90 4.97
N SER A 398 -22.03 6.77 4.41
CA SER A 398 -22.24 6.01 3.20
C SER A 398 -23.45 6.54 2.41
N ASN A 399 -23.41 6.33 1.11
CA ASN A 399 -24.59 6.38 0.25
C ASN A 399 -24.99 4.98 -0.23
N ASP A 400 -24.24 3.97 0.21
CA ASP A 400 -24.41 2.60 -0.20
C ASP A 400 -25.01 1.77 0.94
N PHE A 401 -25.78 0.75 0.58
CA PHE A 401 -26.34 -0.21 1.53
C PHE A 401 -25.32 -1.30 1.83
N ASN A 402 -24.33 -0.96 2.63
CA ASN A 402 -23.35 -1.95 3.06
C ASN A 402 -24.05 -3.15 3.71
N ILE A 403 -23.73 -4.33 3.21
CA ILE A 403 -24.30 -5.60 3.67
C ILE A 403 -23.39 -6.25 4.69
N HIS A 404 -22.08 -6.10 4.48
CA HIS A 404 -21.03 -6.68 5.30
C HIS A 404 -20.26 -5.58 6.01
N PHE A 405 -19.83 -5.87 7.23
CA PHE A 405 -19.01 -4.98 8.04
C PHE A 405 -17.89 -5.76 8.70
N GLU A 406 -16.78 -5.10 8.85
CA GLU A 406 -15.67 -5.62 9.63
C GLU A 406 -14.97 -4.50 10.42
N VAL A 407 -14.39 -4.91 11.54
CA VAL A 407 -13.66 -4.03 12.45
C VAL A 407 -12.38 -4.70 12.88
N SER A 408 -11.31 -3.97 12.84
CA SER A 408 -10.03 -4.42 13.38
C SER A 408 -9.17 -3.22 13.80
N ALA A 409 -8.07 -3.52 14.49
CA ALA A 409 -7.05 -2.56 14.83
C ALA A 409 -5.67 -3.23 14.79
N PRO A 410 -4.57 -2.45 14.77
CA PRO A 410 -3.21 -2.96 14.88
C PRO A 410 -3.03 -3.97 16.02
N GLY A 411 -2.59 -5.19 15.69
CA GLY A 411 -2.36 -6.25 16.68
C GLY A 411 -3.62 -6.84 17.32
N MET A 412 -4.82 -6.55 16.80
CA MET A 412 -6.09 -7.05 17.31
C MET A 412 -6.74 -8.03 16.32
N ASN A 413 -7.59 -8.90 16.84
CA ASN A 413 -8.42 -9.77 16.00
C ASN A 413 -9.42 -8.96 15.17
N THR A 414 -9.74 -9.47 13.98
CA THR A 414 -10.79 -8.92 13.11
C THR A 414 -12.13 -9.55 13.47
N ILE A 415 -13.15 -8.73 13.64
CA ILE A 415 -14.54 -9.21 13.75
C ILE A 415 -15.33 -8.83 12.51
N LYS A 416 -16.22 -9.71 12.09
CA LYS A 416 -17.11 -9.54 10.93
C LYS A 416 -18.56 -9.67 11.35
N PHE A 417 -19.42 -8.85 10.79
CA PHE A 417 -20.84 -8.87 11.09
C PHE A 417 -21.67 -8.37 9.89
N SER A 418 -22.98 -8.59 9.93
CA SER A 418 -23.87 -8.18 8.86
C SER A 418 -24.75 -7.01 9.26
N ARG A 419 -25.37 -6.35 8.27
CA ARG A 419 -26.34 -5.27 8.49
C ARG A 419 -27.47 -5.62 9.46
N ASN A 420 -27.80 -6.91 9.60
CA ASN A 420 -28.87 -7.36 10.50
C ASN A 420 -28.53 -7.20 11.99
N ASN A 421 -27.28 -6.95 12.31
CA ASN A 421 -26.79 -6.71 13.68
C ASN A 421 -26.87 -5.23 14.10
N ILE A 422 -27.31 -4.35 13.19
CA ILE A 422 -27.35 -2.89 13.40
C ILE A 422 -28.78 -2.45 13.69
N GLN A 423 -28.95 -1.54 14.65
CA GLN A 423 -30.24 -0.91 14.93
C GLN A 423 -30.38 0.33 14.05
N TYR A 424 -31.31 0.30 13.11
CA TYR A 424 -31.53 1.40 12.19
C TYR A 424 -32.72 2.28 12.62
N HIS A 425 -32.58 3.56 12.35
CA HIS A 425 -33.62 4.57 12.49
C HIS A 425 -33.87 5.21 11.13
N PHE A 426 -35.04 4.98 10.58
CA PHE A 426 -35.43 5.49 9.28
C PHE A 426 -36.17 6.82 9.41
N THR A 427 -35.82 7.79 8.58
CA THR A 427 -36.47 9.10 8.59
C THR A 427 -37.91 9.05 8.09
N ASN A 428 -38.24 8.05 7.29
CA ASN A 428 -39.61 7.81 6.76
C ASN A 428 -39.76 6.35 6.25
N ALA A 429 -40.99 5.97 5.95
CA ALA A 429 -41.32 4.62 5.46
C ALA A 429 -40.69 4.28 4.10
N GLU A 430 -40.37 5.26 3.28
CA GLU A 430 -39.72 5.05 2.00
C GLU A 430 -38.24 4.67 2.19
N ALA A 431 -37.53 5.32 3.12
CA ALA A 431 -36.19 4.96 3.51
C ALA A 431 -36.12 3.51 4.04
N GLU A 432 -37.08 3.11 4.88
CA GLU A 432 -37.18 1.74 5.37
C GLU A 432 -37.37 0.75 4.22
N LYS A 433 -38.29 1.07 3.28
CA LYS A 433 -38.54 0.23 2.12
C LYS A 433 -37.30 0.07 1.24
N ILE A 434 -36.55 1.14 0.97
CA ILE A 434 -35.35 1.11 0.16
C ILE A 434 -34.26 0.25 0.84
N TRP A 435 -34.13 0.34 2.16
CA TRP A 435 -33.17 -0.44 2.95
C TRP A 435 -33.39 -1.95 2.88
N THR A 436 -34.62 -2.38 2.59
CA THR A 436 -34.99 -3.81 2.52
C THR A 436 -34.74 -4.46 1.15
N PHE A 437 -34.28 -3.72 0.14
CA PHE A 437 -33.96 -4.32 -1.15
C PHE A 437 -32.73 -5.22 -1.06
N ASP A 438 -32.86 -6.45 -1.54
CA ASP A 438 -31.79 -7.42 -1.62
C ASP A 438 -30.80 -7.12 -2.77
N ASN A 439 -31.25 -6.36 -3.78
CA ASN A 439 -30.43 -5.94 -4.91
C ASN A 439 -30.54 -4.43 -5.10
N LEU A 440 -29.43 -3.73 -4.89
CA LEU A 440 -29.34 -2.31 -5.21
C LEU A 440 -29.25 -2.13 -6.73
N PRO A 441 -30.05 -1.23 -7.32
CA PRO A 441 -29.83 -0.80 -8.70
C PRO A 441 -28.43 -0.22 -8.88
N ASP A 442 -27.80 -0.48 -10.04
CA ASP A 442 -26.43 -0.06 -10.34
C ASP A 442 -26.21 1.46 -10.19
N GLN A 443 -27.26 2.27 -10.38
CA GLN A 443 -27.22 3.72 -10.14
C GLN A 443 -26.86 4.13 -8.70
N TYR A 444 -26.94 3.21 -7.73
CA TYR A 444 -26.55 3.44 -6.34
C TYR A 444 -25.14 2.94 -6.03
N LEU A 445 -24.50 2.32 -7.00
CA LEU A 445 -23.13 1.82 -6.92
C LEU A 445 -22.12 2.74 -7.64
N GLU A 446 -22.61 3.87 -8.20
CA GLU A 446 -21.77 4.84 -8.92
C GLU A 446 -20.93 5.70 -7.98
N TYR A 447 -19.90 5.09 -7.45
CA TYR A 447 -18.77 5.81 -6.94
C TYR A 447 -17.75 6.20 -8.00
N GLN A 448 -17.90 5.69 -9.21
CA GLN A 448 -16.82 5.56 -10.18
C GLN A 448 -16.42 6.86 -10.87
N SER A 449 -17.20 7.89 -10.79
CA SER A 449 -16.79 9.22 -11.23
C SER A 449 -16.28 10.02 -10.04
N LEU A 450 -15.18 9.59 -9.47
CA LEU A 450 -14.45 10.41 -8.51
C LEU A 450 -14.00 11.67 -9.25
N ASP A 451 -14.62 12.79 -8.94
CA ASP A 451 -14.21 14.07 -9.47
C ASP A 451 -12.94 14.51 -8.73
N TYR A 452 -11.79 14.36 -9.38
CA TYR A 452 -10.50 14.81 -8.85
C TYR A 452 -10.40 16.32 -8.73
N LYS A 453 -11.29 17.06 -9.39
CA LYS A 453 -11.31 18.51 -9.49
C LYS A 453 -11.49 19.23 -8.15
N PRO A 454 -12.46 18.84 -7.30
CA PRO A 454 -12.72 19.55 -6.05
C PRO A 454 -11.57 19.57 -5.07
N PHE A 455 -10.71 18.56 -5.11
CA PHE A 455 -9.55 18.45 -4.21
C PHE A 455 -8.50 19.54 -4.47
N LEU A 456 -8.38 19.99 -5.71
CA LEU A 456 -7.29 20.84 -6.16
C LEU A 456 -7.64 22.33 -6.15
N GLU A 457 -8.90 22.69 -6.17
CA GLU A 457 -9.34 24.06 -6.37
C GLU A 457 -9.49 24.89 -5.10
N THR A 458 -9.54 24.29 -3.89
CA THR A 458 -9.84 25.07 -2.67
C THR A 458 -9.19 24.56 -1.40
N ASP A 459 -8.74 25.50 -0.54
CA ASP A 459 -8.57 25.26 0.90
C ASP A 459 -9.93 25.00 1.60
N SER A 460 -11.04 25.26 0.91
CA SER A 460 -12.40 24.91 1.33
C SER A 460 -13.06 24.13 0.19
N LEU A 461 -13.26 22.84 0.41
CA LEU A 461 -13.95 21.92 -0.50
C LEU A 461 -15.41 22.36 -0.71
N THR A 462 -15.67 23.17 -1.72
CA THR A 462 -17.02 23.31 -2.28
C THR A 462 -17.16 22.22 -3.34
N LEU A 463 -17.73 21.10 -2.91
CA LEU A 463 -18.06 20.00 -3.81
C LEU A 463 -19.29 20.39 -4.63
N ASP A 464 -19.14 20.67 -5.91
CA ASP A 464 -20.21 20.61 -6.89
C ASP A 464 -20.61 19.13 -7.12
N PHE A 465 -20.90 18.44 -6.01
CA PHE A 465 -21.39 17.09 -6.03
C PHE A 465 -22.89 17.14 -6.25
N ASN A 466 -23.35 16.59 -7.37
CA ASN A 466 -24.77 16.41 -7.57
C ASN A 466 -25.21 15.23 -6.68
N PRO A 467 -25.80 15.50 -5.50
CA PRO A 467 -26.13 14.45 -4.57
C PRO A 467 -27.07 13.49 -5.26
N SER A 468 -26.75 12.21 -5.18
CA SER A 468 -27.60 11.12 -5.68
C SER A 468 -29.05 11.33 -5.23
N HIS A 469 -30.01 10.73 -5.89
CA HIS A 469 -31.44 10.75 -5.54
C HIS A 469 -31.75 10.36 -4.08
N PHE A 470 -30.75 9.93 -3.32
CA PHE A 470 -30.78 9.58 -1.90
C PHE A 470 -30.85 10.74 -0.92
N ASN A 471 -30.52 11.96 -1.29
CA ASN A 471 -30.44 13.09 -0.33
C ASN A 471 -31.75 13.40 0.42
N GLN A 472 -32.85 12.78 0.01
CA GLN A 472 -34.14 12.94 0.66
C GLN A 472 -34.42 11.89 1.75
N HIS A 473 -33.60 10.83 1.85
CA HIS A 473 -33.87 9.67 2.71
C HIS A 473 -32.67 9.36 3.59
N LYS A 474 -32.61 10.01 4.76
CA LYS A 474 -31.56 9.74 5.73
C LYS A 474 -31.87 8.50 6.55
N ILE A 475 -30.87 7.66 6.71
CA ILE A 475 -30.89 6.45 7.54
C ILE A 475 -29.78 6.62 8.58
N GLU A 476 -30.14 6.55 9.85
CA GLU A 476 -29.16 6.52 10.93
C GLU A 476 -29.15 5.13 11.55
N GLY A 477 -27.96 4.64 11.89
CA GLY A 477 -27.81 3.32 12.48
C GLY A 477 -26.84 3.38 13.69
N GLU A 478 -27.23 2.65 14.73
CA GLU A 478 -26.40 2.41 15.89
C GLU A 478 -25.80 1.00 15.82
N MET A 479 -24.51 0.95 15.66
CA MET A 479 -23.75 -0.30 15.59
C MET A 479 -23.40 -0.82 17.00
N GLY A 480 -23.65 -0.01 18.03
CA GLY A 480 -23.40 -0.37 19.42
C GLY A 480 -21.90 -0.39 19.76
N VAL A 481 -21.57 -1.19 20.77
CA VAL A 481 -20.20 -1.40 21.23
C VAL A 481 -19.68 -2.68 20.60
N MET A 482 -18.57 -2.59 19.90
CA MET A 482 -17.87 -3.71 19.28
C MET A 482 -16.63 -4.05 20.09
N GLU A 483 -16.56 -5.27 20.56
CA GLU A 483 -15.44 -5.78 21.37
C GLU A 483 -14.47 -6.54 20.49
N ILE A 484 -13.23 -6.09 20.41
CA ILE A 484 -12.15 -6.82 19.75
C ILE A 484 -11.08 -7.20 20.75
N SER A 485 -10.42 -8.33 20.54
CA SER A 485 -9.39 -8.85 21.43
C SER A 485 -8.01 -8.77 20.80
N LYS A 486 -6.97 -8.69 21.60
CA LYS A 486 -5.60 -8.82 21.14
C LYS A 486 -5.38 -10.16 20.48
N LEU A 487 -4.55 -10.16 19.46
CA LEU A 487 -4.08 -11.41 18.85
C LEU A 487 -3.40 -12.25 19.94
N VAL A 488 -3.80 -13.52 20.04
CA VAL A 488 -3.18 -14.50 20.94
C VAL A 488 -2.08 -15.18 20.14
N ASN A 489 -0.84 -14.98 20.58
CA ASN A 489 0.33 -15.63 20.02
C ASN A 489 0.37 -17.13 20.36
#